data_a4732d05018f1db6bfe389a8044d79f8
#
_entry.id   a4732d05018f1db6bfe389a8044d79f8
#
_cell.length_a   1.000
_cell.length_b   1.000
_cell.length_c   1.000
_cell.angle_alpha   90.00
_cell.angle_beta   90.00
_cell.angle_gamma   90.00
#
_symmetry.space_group_name_H-M   'P 1'
#
loop_
_entity.id
_entity.type
_entity.pdbx_description
1 polymer ?
#
loop_
_entity_poly.entity_id
_entity_poly.type
_entity_poly.pdbx_seq_one_letter_code
_entity_poly.pdbx_strand_id
1 'polypeptide(L)'
;MKNLFLIIAMLSFTIGMDAQHSKGILTLVQQGDSCMAEHDSQHAIGFYQQHLNTHPGDLPVLRKLASCYRMRGDNKKAIACMDSIPKDSLNHEDMRMLFFTNLNLGNKYAIDNWGLRIRLMYPNDSEVFTTLLSHWNNSNEPENVSAFALSYVEKQDSTNILINKELAYSLFLQFRYEQAIPYYKKLIADGFDNYESNFVLGLCYYNTEKFQLALPYLKRAVDLKDDPTMNSLYFLGMDYKKLADACKADQEAKKEEYRELAIQNLNRSIEVAYPRERALYINQQLAELYYDKGKFGNAGHAFAQCIEYDDSDNPLNYYNAAQMYIADGDELKARLYLQIFLQKAPKMKEGKEKTRLTSKAKEQIKAM
;
A
#
# COMPACT_ATOMS: atom_id res chain seq x y z
N MET A 1 72.79 1.64 -57.06
CA MET A 1 71.84 2.48 -56.32
C MET A 1 70.44 1.93 -56.31
N LYS A 2 69.96 1.12 -57.26
CA LYS A 2 68.58 0.54 -57.23
C LYS A 2 68.36 -0.53 -56.18
N ASN A 3 69.39 -1.28 -55.77
CA ASN A 3 69.26 -2.38 -54.80
C ASN A 3 69.31 -1.93 -53.35
N LEU A 4 69.81 -0.71 -53.08
CA LEU A 4 69.84 -0.15 -51.71
C LEU A 4 68.47 0.40 -51.28
N PHE A 5 67.70 0.91 -52.24
CA PHE A 5 66.34 1.40 -52.01
C PHE A 5 65.33 0.27 -51.71
N LEU A 6 65.55 -0.91 -52.28
CA LEU A 6 64.67 -2.06 -52.05
C LEU A 6 64.87 -2.68 -50.70
N ILE A 7 66.06 -2.65 -50.12
CA ILE A 7 66.37 -3.17 -48.78
C ILE A 7 65.85 -2.23 -47.71
N ILE A 8 65.94 -0.92 -47.93
CA ILE A 8 65.37 0.07 -46.97
C ILE A 8 63.86 0.04 -47.01
N ALA A 9 63.20 -0.17 -48.11
CA ALA A 9 61.76 -0.34 -48.25
C ALA A 9 61.26 -1.64 -47.62
N MET A 10 62.00 -2.73 -47.66
CA MET A 10 61.63 -3.99 -46.95
C MET A 10 61.86 -3.93 -45.44
N LEU A 11 62.94 -3.24 -44.99
CA LEU A 11 63.17 -3.03 -43.55
C LEU A 11 62.18 -2.08 -42.92
N SER A 12 61.72 -1.05 -43.65
CA SER A 12 60.65 -0.16 -43.14
C SER A 12 59.27 -0.84 -43.11
N PHE A 13 59.01 -1.84 -43.98
CA PHE A 13 57.80 -2.60 -43.98
C PHE A 13 57.72 -3.65 -42.84
N THR A 14 58.88 -4.25 -42.52
CA THR A 14 58.95 -5.20 -41.36
C THR A 14 58.88 -4.48 -40.01
N ILE A 15 59.45 -3.29 -39.85
CA ILE A 15 59.32 -2.49 -38.61
C ILE A 15 57.90 -1.92 -38.45
N GLY A 16 57.21 -1.63 -39.55
CA GLY A 16 55.80 -1.19 -39.53
C GLY A 16 54.79 -2.30 -39.20
N MET A 17 55.12 -3.57 -39.52
CA MET A 17 54.24 -4.70 -39.17
C MET A 17 54.37 -5.14 -37.73
N ASP A 18 55.52 -5.00 -37.08
CA ASP A 18 55.67 -5.33 -35.64
C ASP A 18 55.09 -4.27 -34.70
N ALA A 19 54.89 -3.04 -35.19
CA ALA A 19 54.25 -2.00 -34.39
C ALA A 19 52.71 -2.07 -34.41
N GLN A 20 52.11 -2.88 -35.28
CA GLN A 20 50.64 -3.08 -35.35
C GLN A 20 50.16 -4.37 -34.64
N HIS A 21 51.04 -5.21 -34.10
CA HIS A 21 50.70 -6.50 -33.50
C HIS A 21 50.93 -6.62 -31.99
N SER A 22 51.12 -5.52 -31.28
CA SER A 22 51.09 -5.52 -29.80
C SER A 22 49.85 -4.83 -29.25
N LYS A 23 48.66 -5.11 -29.84
CA LYS A 23 47.46 -5.10 -28.99
C LYS A 23 47.61 -6.27 -28.06
N GLY A 24 48.14 -6.02 -26.85
CA GLY A 24 48.34 -7.05 -25.82
C GLY A 24 47.05 -7.88 -25.69
N ILE A 25 47.20 -9.20 -25.66
CA ILE A 25 46.07 -10.12 -25.45
C ILE A 25 45.42 -9.68 -24.13
N LEU A 26 44.17 -9.22 -24.22
CA LEU A 26 43.41 -8.81 -23.04
C LEU A 26 43.32 -10.00 -22.07
N THR A 27 43.58 -9.75 -20.80
CA THR A 27 43.31 -10.76 -19.77
C THR A 27 41.83 -11.14 -19.72
N LEU A 28 41.51 -12.30 -19.19
CA LEU A 28 40.07 -12.72 -19.02
C LEU A 28 39.24 -11.66 -18.31
N VAL A 29 39.81 -11.02 -17.28
CA VAL A 29 39.13 -9.94 -16.55
C VAL A 29 38.85 -8.73 -17.45
N GLN A 30 39.85 -8.31 -18.25
CA GLN A 30 39.70 -7.20 -19.21
C GLN A 30 38.67 -7.52 -20.31
N GLN A 31 38.63 -8.77 -20.77
CA GLN A 31 37.59 -9.21 -21.72
C GLN A 31 36.20 -9.13 -21.11
N GLY A 32 36.04 -9.61 -19.88
CA GLY A 32 34.81 -9.48 -19.14
C GLY A 32 34.40 -8.01 -18.90
N ASP A 33 35.36 -7.12 -18.57
CA ASP A 33 35.13 -5.70 -18.41
C ASP A 33 34.70 -5.03 -19.72
N SER A 34 35.30 -5.44 -20.87
CA SER A 34 34.86 -4.95 -22.20
C SER A 34 33.43 -5.36 -22.51
N CYS A 35 33.06 -6.61 -22.26
CA CYS A 35 31.67 -7.07 -22.40
C CYS A 35 30.69 -6.27 -21.52
N MET A 36 31.09 -5.98 -20.28
CA MET A 36 30.26 -5.17 -19.39
C MET A 36 30.09 -3.73 -19.89
N ALA A 37 31.13 -3.14 -20.48
CA ALA A 37 31.04 -1.81 -21.09
C ALA A 37 30.06 -1.79 -22.27
N GLU A 38 29.90 -2.92 -22.97
CA GLU A 38 28.96 -3.13 -24.08
C GLU A 38 27.59 -3.65 -23.60
N HIS A 39 27.34 -3.67 -22.28
CA HIS A 39 26.14 -4.22 -21.65
C HIS A 39 25.90 -5.73 -21.88
N ASP A 40 26.93 -6.47 -22.28
CA ASP A 40 26.89 -7.91 -22.50
C ASP A 40 27.30 -8.68 -21.23
N SER A 41 26.43 -8.69 -20.26
CA SER A 41 26.64 -9.41 -19.00
C SER A 41 26.73 -10.94 -19.18
N GLN A 42 26.17 -11.49 -20.27
CA GLN A 42 26.22 -12.93 -20.52
C GLN A 42 27.64 -13.42 -20.85
N HIS A 43 28.32 -12.75 -21.78
CA HIS A 43 29.69 -13.11 -22.09
C HIS A 43 30.67 -12.72 -20.99
N ALA A 44 30.42 -11.60 -20.28
CA ALA A 44 31.20 -11.20 -19.12
C ALA A 44 31.23 -12.28 -18.05
N ILE A 45 30.08 -12.93 -17.73
CA ILE A 45 29.99 -14.06 -16.80
C ILE A 45 30.98 -15.18 -17.20
N GLY A 46 31.02 -15.54 -18.51
CA GLY A 46 31.91 -16.60 -18.97
C GLY A 46 33.39 -16.28 -18.73
N PHE A 47 33.82 -15.07 -19.01
CA PHE A 47 35.19 -14.65 -18.77
C PHE A 47 35.56 -14.57 -17.31
N TYR A 48 34.70 -14.02 -16.45
CA TYR A 48 34.94 -13.96 -14.98
C TYR A 48 34.97 -15.35 -14.37
N GLN A 49 34.09 -16.26 -14.79
CA GLN A 49 34.13 -17.67 -14.32
C GLN A 49 35.41 -18.38 -14.71
N GLN A 50 35.88 -18.21 -15.97
CA GLN A 50 37.15 -18.80 -16.39
C GLN A 50 38.34 -18.26 -15.58
N HIS A 51 38.35 -16.96 -15.25
CA HIS A 51 39.36 -16.39 -14.39
C HIS A 51 39.31 -17.01 -12.97
N LEU A 52 38.11 -17.10 -12.37
CA LEU A 52 37.93 -17.64 -11.03
C LEU A 52 38.23 -19.14 -10.91
N ASN A 53 38.21 -19.91 -11.99
CA ASN A 53 38.64 -21.31 -12.00
C ASN A 53 40.12 -21.45 -11.61
N THR A 54 40.94 -20.47 -11.93
CA THR A 54 42.38 -20.45 -11.61
C THR A 54 42.73 -19.55 -10.45
N HIS A 55 41.83 -18.56 -10.13
CA HIS A 55 42.00 -17.60 -9.03
C HIS A 55 40.71 -17.49 -8.22
N PRO A 56 40.29 -18.54 -7.50
CA PRO A 56 38.97 -18.60 -6.84
C PRO A 56 38.78 -17.56 -5.74
N GLY A 57 39.86 -17.00 -5.20
CA GLY A 57 39.85 -15.98 -4.15
C GLY A 57 39.96 -14.53 -4.65
N ASP A 58 39.82 -14.28 -5.97
CA ASP A 58 39.89 -12.91 -6.51
C ASP A 58 38.60 -12.15 -6.17
N LEU A 59 38.61 -11.42 -5.03
CA LEU A 59 37.43 -10.70 -4.51
C LEU A 59 36.88 -9.64 -5.49
N PRO A 60 37.72 -8.81 -6.17
CA PRO A 60 37.25 -7.93 -7.22
C PRO A 60 36.44 -8.64 -8.32
N VAL A 61 36.92 -9.80 -8.78
CA VAL A 61 36.22 -10.55 -9.85
C VAL A 61 34.97 -11.23 -9.34
N LEU A 62 34.95 -11.74 -8.09
CA LEU A 62 33.74 -12.24 -7.45
C LEU A 62 32.64 -11.17 -7.37
N ARG A 63 32.97 -9.90 -7.02
CA ARG A 63 32.03 -8.76 -7.02
C ARG A 63 31.49 -8.48 -8.40
N LYS A 64 32.34 -8.47 -9.42
CA LYS A 64 31.93 -8.27 -10.83
C LYS A 64 30.98 -9.38 -11.30
N LEU A 65 31.31 -10.64 -11.00
CA LEU A 65 30.47 -11.77 -11.34
C LEU A 65 29.11 -11.72 -10.63
N ALA A 66 29.08 -11.38 -9.34
CA ALA A 66 27.85 -11.18 -8.58
C ALA A 66 26.97 -10.06 -9.19
N SER A 67 27.60 -8.95 -9.61
CA SER A 67 26.90 -7.87 -10.28
C SER A 67 26.27 -8.31 -11.62
N CYS A 68 27.01 -9.09 -12.44
CA CYS A 68 26.48 -9.65 -13.68
C CYS A 68 25.24 -10.54 -13.42
N TYR A 69 25.33 -11.45 -12.45
CA TYR A 69 24.19 -12.30 -12.09
C TYR A 69 22.98 -11.47 -11.61
N ARG A 70 23.19 -10.45 -10.78
CA ARG A 70 22.13 -9.56 -10.31
C ARG A 70 21.45 -8.81 -11.46
N MET A 71 22.24 -8.28 -12.40
CA MET A 71 21.71 -7.59 -13.60
C MET A 71 20.83 -8.51 -14.45
N ARG A 72 21.11 -9.80 -14.48
CA ARG A 72 20.33 -10.82 -15.19
C ARG A 72 19.15 -11.39 -14.38
N GLY A 73 18.95 -10.93 -13.15
CA GLY A 73 17.90 -11.43 -12.26
C GLY A 73 18.24 -12.77 -11.60
N ASP A 74 19.45 -13.33 -11.81
CA ASP A 74 19.88 -14.56 -11.12
C ASP A 74 20.38 -14.23 -9.71
N ASN A 75 19.46 -13.78 -8.87
CA ASN A 75 19.75 -13.34 -7.52
C ASN A 75 20.38 -14.42 -6.66
N LYS A 76 20.06 -15.72 -6.88
CA LYS A 76 20.63 -16.82 -6.10
C LYS A 76 22.13 -16.99 -6.38
N LYS A 77 22.54 -16.93 -7.66
CA LYS A 77 23.96 -16.99 -8.03
C LYS A 77 24.72 -15.74 -7.59
N ALA A 78 24.08 -14.56 -7.66
CA ALA A 78 24.67 -13.34 -7.14
C ALA A 78 25.03 -13.48 -5.65
N ILE A 79 24.10 -13.98 -4.83
CA ILE A 79 24.36 -14.23 -3.40
C ILE A 79 25.47 -15.30 -3.22
N ALA A 80 25.44 -16.39 -3.96
CA ALA A 80 26.47 -17.43 -3.84
C ALA A 80 27.89 -16.88 -4.13
N CYS A 81 28.04 -15.97 -5.07
CA CYS A 81 29.30 -15.27 -5.31
C CYS A 81 29.69 -14.37 -4.11
N MET A 82 28.74 -13.65 -3.54
CA MET A 82 28.98 -12.78 -2.40
C MET A 82 29.30 -13.58 -1.12
N ASP A 83 28.69 -14.74 -0.93
CA ASP A 83 28.96 -15.64 0.20
C ASP A 83 30.36 -16.24 0.15
N SER A 84 31.00 -16.26 -1.03
CA SER A 84 32.40 -16.65 -1.19
C SER A 84 33.39 -15.58 -0.75
N ILE A 85 32.93 -14.37 -0.46
CA ILE A 85 33.74 -13.26 0.06
C ILE A 85 33.77 -13.36 1.59
N PRO A 86 34.98 -13.37 2.23
CA PRO A 86 35.08 -13.35 3.68
C PRO A 86 34.31 -12.19 4.29
N LYS A 87 33.55 -12.44 5.37
CA LYS A 87 32.66 -11.43 5.99
C LYS A 87 33.40 -10.14 6.41
N ASP A 88 34.64 -10.28 6.81
CA ASP A 88 35.49 -9.14 7.22
C ASP A 88 36.02 -8.34 6.02
N SER A 89 35.91 -8.88 4.80
CA SER A 89 36.29 -8.23 3.54
C SER A 89 35.11 -7.56 2.82
N LEU A 90 33.90 -7.67 3.39
CA LEU A 90 32.71 -7.03 2.83
C LEU A 90 32.77 -5.51 3.08
N ASN A 91 32.67 -4.74 2.02
CA ASN A 91 32.53 -3.29 2.09
C ASN A 91 31.06 -2.85 2.10
N HIS A 92 30.80 -1.54 2.12
CA HIS A 92 29.46 -0.96 2.12
C HIS A 92 28.63 -1.42 0.88
N GLU A 93 29.21 -1.32 -0.31
CA GLU A 93 28.51 -1.72 -1.55
C GLU A 93 28.19 -3.22 -1.60
N ASP A 94 29.07 -4.05 -1.03
CA ASP A 94 28.83 -5.48 -0.91
C ASP A 94 27.61 -5.76 -0.01
N MET A 95 27.52 -5.07 1.13
CA MET A 95 26.40 -5.19 2.05
C MET A 95 25.10 -4.69 1.42
N ARG A 96 25.15 -3.57 0.69
CA ARG A 96 24.02 -3.06 -0.09
C ARG A 96 23.57 -4.07 -1.15
N MET A 97 24.50 -4.65 -1.88
CA MET A 97 24.19 -5.69 -2.86
C MET A 97 23.48 -6.88 -2.20
N LEU A 98 23.97 -7.37 -1.07
CA LEU A 98 23.34 -8.45 -0.31
C LEU A 98 21.95 -8.06 0.18
N PHE A 99 21.78 -6.86 0.69
CA PHE A 99 20.47 -6.36 1.15
C PHE A 99 19.43 -6.32 0.00
N PHE A 100 19.73 -5.62 -1.08
CA PHE A 100 18.80 -5.47 -2.20
C PHE A 100 18.56 -6.77 -2.98
N THR A 101 19.56 -7.64 -3.06
CA THR A 101 19.40 -8.96 -3.71
C THR A 101 18.49 -9.87 -2.89
N ASN A 102 18.61 -9.86 -1.55
CA ASN A 102 17.71 -10.59 -0.67
C ASN A 102 16.30 -9.98 -0.63
N LEU A 103 16.17 -8.65 -0.78
CA LEU A 103 14.87 -7.99 -0.92
C LEU A 103 14.13 -8.52 -2.16
N ASN A 104 14.82 -8.65 -3.31
CA ASN A 104 14.26 -9.22 -4.53
C ASN A 104 13.85 -10.71 -4.38
N LEU A 105 14.50 -11.45 -3.48
CA LEU A 105 14.19 -12.84 -3.19
C LEU A 105 13.11 -13.00 -2.10
N GLY A 106 12.73 -11.93 -1.41
CA GLY A 106 11.82 -11.99 -0.27
C GLY A 106 12.39 -12.71 0.96
N ASN A 107 13.72 -12.77 1.10
CA ASN A 107 14.38 -13.42 2.24
C ASN A 107 14.39 -12.50 3.45
N LYS A 108 13.32 -12.51 4.22
CA LYS A 108 13.09 -11.63 5.37
C LYS A 108 14.27 -11.60 6.35
N TYR A 109 14.77 -12.77 6.78
CA TYR A 109 15.87 -12.85 7.74
C TYR A 109 17.13 -12.14 7.24
N ALA A 110 17.49 -12.33 5.98
CA ALA A 110 18.65 -11.69 5.39
C ALA A 110 18.45 -10.19 5.18
N ILE A 111 17.23 -9.75 4.81
CA ILE A 111 16.86 -8.32 4.68
C ILE A 111 17.07 -7.62 6.02
N ASP A 112 16.49 -8.16 7.09
CA ASP A 112 16.61 -7.61 8.44
C ASP A 112 18.09 -7.55 8.89
N ASN A 113 18.81 -8.63 8.72
CA ASN A 113 20.21 -8.72 9.16
C ASN A 113 21.12 -7.71 8.42
N TRP A 114 21.03 -7.67 7.07
CA TRP A 114 21.87 -6.75 6.30
C TRP A 114 21.42 -5.30 6.47
N GLY A 115 20.11 -5.04 6.50
CA GLY A 115 19.58 -3.69 6.71
C GLY A 115 20.00 -3.10 8.06
N LEU A 116 19.88 -3.86 9.15
CA LEU A 116 20.30 -3.44 10.48
C LEU A 116 21.84 -3.26 10.57
N ARG A 117 22.61 -4.16 9.95
CA ARG A 117 24.06 -4.05 9.91
C ARG A 117 24.51 -2.81 9.16
N ILE A 118 23.92 -2.50 8.00
CA ILE A 118 24.19 -1.27 7.26
C ILE A 118 23.79 -0.06 8.10
N ARG A 119 22.61 -0.07 8.71
CA ARG A 119 22.14 1.03 9.57
C ARG A 119 23.11 1.32 10.73
N LEU A 120 23.74 0.29 11.30
CA LEU A 120 24.71 0.43 12.38
C LEU A 120 26.06 0.96 11.89
N MET A 121 26.57 0.43 10.77
CA MET A 121 27.92 0.75 10.28
C MET A 121 27.93 1.99 9.38
N TYR A 122 26.85 2.25 8.67
CA TYR A 122 26.69 3.34 7.68
C TYR A 122 25.40 4.14 7.95
N PRO A 123 25.33 4.88 9.07
CA PRO A 123 24.09 5.54 9.52
C PRO A 123 23.51 6.56 8.53
N ASN A 124 24.32 7.01 7.58
CA ASN A 124 23.91 7.97 6.54
C ASN A 124 23.32 7.31 5.29
N ASP A 125 23.27 5.98 5.22
CA ASP A 125 22.60 5.27 4.11
C ASP A 125 21.08 5.31 4.30
N SER A 126 20.50 6.44 3.96
CA SER A 126 19.06 6.67 4.12
C SER A 126 18.23 5.81 3.16
N GLU A 127 18.77 5.41 2.00
CA GLU A 127 18.06 4.56 1.04
C GLU A 127 17.82 3.17 1.62
N VAL A 128 18.87 2.51 2.12
CA VAL A 128 18.73 1.20 2.76
C VAL A 128 17.82 1.29 3.98
N PHE A 129 17.98 2.33 4.80
CA PHE A 129 17.15 2.47 6.00
C PHE A 129 15.67 2.68 5.65
N THR A 130 15.36 3.57 4.72
CA THR A 130 13.98 3.80 4.27
C THR A 130 13.37 2.52 3.67
N THR A 131 14.15 1.79 2.86
CA THR A 131 13.71 0.54 2.25
C THR A 131 13.43 -0.54 3.31
N LEU A 132 14.25 -0.61 4.35
CA LEU A 132 14.05 -1.52 5.48
C LEU A 132 12.76 -1.18 6.25
N LEU A 133 12.53 0.10 6.53
CA LEU A 133 11.29 0.57 7.19
C LEU A 133 10.06 0.23 6.36
N SER A 134 10.10 0.47 5.04
CA SER A 134 9.02 0.12 4.13
C SER A 134 8.79 -1.40 4.07
N HIS A 135 9.87 -2.19 4.08
CA HIS A 135 9.77 -3.65 4.15
C HIS A 135 9.04 -4.11 5.43
N TRP A 136 9.36 -3.56 6.58
CA TRP A 136 8.68 -3.89 7.84
C TRP A 136 7.21 -3.47 7.85
N ASN A 137 6.87 -2.27 7.34
CA ASN A 137 5.47 -1.85 7.20
C ASN A 137 4.67 -2.82 6.31
N ASN A 138 5.24 -3.21 5.17
CA ASN A 138 4.61 -4.15 4.23
C ASN A 138 4.51 -5.59 4.78
N SER A 139 5.40 -5.95 5.70
CA SER A 139 5.42 -7.25 6.38
C SER A 139 4.54 -7.28 7.64
N ASN A 140 3.76 -6.23 7.87
CA ASN A 140 2.90 -6.05 9.05
C ASN A 140 3.69 -6.05 10.38
N GLU A 141 4.82 -5.35 10.38
CA GLU A 141 5.70 -5.15 11.54
C GLU A 141 5.91 -3.66 11.87
N PRO A 142 4.82 -2.88 12.02
CA PRO A 142 4.91 -1.44 12.22
C PRO A 142 5.61 -1.05 13.54
N GLU A 143 5.65 -1.95 14.54
CA GLU A 143 6.35 -1.72 15.81
C GLU A 143 7.86 -1.56 15.59
N ASN A 144 8.45 -2.36 14.69
CA ASN A 144 9.86 -2.23 14.33
C ASN A 144 10.12 -0.86 13.69
N VAL A 145 9.24 -0.43 12.77
CA VAL A 145 9.37 0.88 12.12
C VAL A 145 9.32 2.00 13.15
N SER A 146 8.34 2.02 14.04
CA SER A 146 8.20 3.08 15.02
C SER A 146 9.37 3.11 16.01
N ALA A 147 9.88 1.95 16.44
CA ALA A 147 11.02 1.87 17.35
C ALA A 147 12.30 2.48 16.75
N PHE A 148 12.59 2.16 15.49
CA PHE A 148 13.81 2.64 14.83
C PHE A 148 13.67 4.04 14.23
N ALA A 149 12.54 4.35 13.59
CA ALA A 149 12.33 5.63 12.92
C ALA A 149 12.15 6.79 13.91
N LEU A 150 11.47 6.60 15.05
CA LEU A 150 11.36 7.65 16.10
C LEU A 150 12.74 8.06 16.58
N SER A 151 13.59 7.09 16.90
CA SER A 151 14.97 7.38 17.35
C SER A 151 15.80 8.11 16.28
N TYR A 152 15.59 7.78 15.00
CA TYR A 152 16.25 8.48 13.89
C TYR A 152 15.79 9.93 13.78
N VAL A 153 14.49 10.15 13.74
CA VAL A 153 13.88 11.48 13.59
C VAL A 153 14.24 12.39 14.74
N GLU A 154 14.30 11.87 15.97
CA GLU A 154 14.65 12.64 17.16
C GLU A 154 16.15 13.00 17.26
N LYS A 155 17.03 12.09 16.84
CA LYS A 155 18.47 12.19 17.14
C LYS A 155 19.34 12.51 15.94
N GLN A 156 18.87 12.29 14.71
CA GLN A 156 19.69 12.41 13.52
C GLN A 156 19.12 13.40 12.50
N ASP A 157 17.94 13.12 11.93
CA ASP A 157 17.36 13.95 10.88
C ASP A 157 15.83 13.93 10.93
N SER A 158 15.26 14.98 11.50
CA SER A 158 13.80 15.17 11.52
C SER A 158 13.24 15.65 10.17
N THR A 159 14.10 15.97 9.20
CA THR A 159 13.68 16.52 7.89
C THR A 159 13.59 15.46 6.80
N ASN A 160 14.09 14.25 7.04
CA ASN A 160 14.02 13.17 6.05
C ASN A 160 12.58 12.75 5.78
N ILE A 161 12.08 13.19 4.63
CA ILE A 161 10.66 13.04 4.24
C ILE A 161 10.26 11.57 4.12
N LEU A 162 11.13 10.74 3.53
CA LEU A 162 10.81 9.32 3.32
C LEU A 162 10.71 8.55 4.64
N ILE A 163 11.61 8.82 5.57
CA ILE A 163 11.57 8.22 6.92
C ILE A 163 10.34 8.71 7.69
N ASN A 164 10.01 10.00 7.60
CA ASN A 164 8.80 10.54 8.20
C ASN A 164 7.53 9.89 7.62
N LYS A 165 7.52 9.59 6.30
CA LYS A 165 6.41 8.89 5.64
C LYS A 165 6.23 7.48 6.21
N GLU A 166 7.30 6.69 6.27
CA GLU A 166 7.24 5.32 6.81
C GLU A 166 6.83 5.30 8.29
N LEU A 167 7.34 6.26 9.08
CA LEU A 167 6.96 6.43 10.48
C LEU A 167 5.48 6.80 10.64
N ALA A 168 4.99 7.78 9.88
CA ALA A 168 3.61 8.21 9.92
C ALA A 168 2.65 7.04 9.60
N TYR A 169 2.99 6.26 8.57
CA TYR A 169 2.21 5.09 8.18
C TYR A 169 2.25 3.99 9.24
N SER A 170 3.41 3.72 9.83
CA SER A 170 3.53 2.74 10.92
C SER A 170 2.71 3.11 12.15
N LEU A 171 2.71 4.39 12.53
CA LEU A 171 1.89 4.88 13.63
C LEU A 171 0.39 4.73 13.34
N PHE A 172 -0.02 4.97 12.09
CA PHE A 172 -1.39 4.73 11.64
C PHE A 172 -1.78 3.25 11.75
N LEU A 173 -0.93 2.33 11.26
CA LEU A 173 -1.17 0.88 11.35
C LEU A 173 -1.28 0.37 12.80
N GLN A 174 -0.58 1.02 13.74
CA GLN A 174 -0.66 0.74 15.17
C GLN A 174 -1.84 1.43 15.88
N PHE A 175 -2.75 2.07 15.13
CA PHE A 175 -3.87 2.87 15.67
C PHE A 175 -3.43 4.04 16.57
N ARG A 176 -2.18 4.47 16.47
CA ARG A 176 -1.59 5.62 17.20
C ARG A 176 -1.87 6.91 16.46
N TYR A 177 -3.15 7.16 16.17
CA TYR A 177 -3.61 8.24 15.28
C TYR A 177 -3.15 9.63 15.71
N GLU A 178 -3.24 9.97 17.01
CA GLU A 178 -2.78 11.27 17.53
C GLU A 178 -1.30 11.52 17.24
N GLN A 179 -0.47 10.47 17.30
CA GLN A 179 0.95 10.57 17.04
C GLN A 179 1.27 10.59 15.53
N ALA A 180 0.43 10.00 14.68
CA ALA A 180 0.57 10.03 13.23
C ALA A 180 0.24 11.41 12.64
N ILE A 181 -0.72 12.14 13.22
CA ILE A 181 -1.22 13.44 12.72
C ILE A 181 -0.09 14.44 12.42
N PRO A 182 0.83 14.77 13.33
CA PRO A 182 1.86 15.77 13.07
C PRO A 182 2.79 15.38 11.91
N TYR A 183 3.09 14.10 11.74
CA TYR A 183 3.92 13.62 10.62
C TYR A 183 3.20 13.76 9.28
N TYR A 184 1.91 13.35 9.18
CA TYR A 184 1.15 13.54 7.94
C TYR A 184 0.94 15.01 7.59
N LYS A 185 0.68 15.88 8.59
CA LYS A 185 0.62 17.34 8.36
C LYS A 185 1.92 17.86 7.79
N LYS A 186 3.05 17.43 8.35
CA LYS A 186 4.37 17.81 7.86
C LYS A 186 4.59 17.30 6.43
N LEU A 187 4.28 16.05 6.13
CA LEU A 187 4.39 15.48 4.79
C LEU A 187 3.63 16.30 3.75
N ILE A 188 2.39 16.70 4.03
CA ILE A 188 1.59 17.54 3.14
C ILE A 188 2.23 18.92 2.96
N ALA A 189 2.71 19.53 4.04
CA ALA A 189 3.41 20.83 4.00
C ALA A 189 4.72 20.77 3.19
N ASP A 190 5.42 19.63 3.23
CA ASP A 190 6.67 19.39 2.51
C ASP A 190 6.44 18.93 1.05
N GLY A 191 5.20 19.03 0.54
CA GLY A 191 4.84 18.79 -0.87
C GLY A 191 4.25 17.42 -1.18
N PHE A 192 4.05 16.53 -0.21
CA PHE A 192 3.34 15.24 -0.38
C PHE A 192 1.81 15.42 -0.26
N ASP A 193 1.26 16.46 -0.91
CA ASP A 193 -0.18 16.67 -1.04
C ASP A 193 -0.78 15.73 -2.09
N ASN A 194 -0.90 14.47 -1.75
CA ASN A 194 -1.43 13.41 -2.60
C ASN A 194 -2.62 12.70 -1.93
N TYR A 195 -3.26 11.82 -2.68
CA TYR A 195 -4.39 11.02 -2.20
C TYR A 195 -4.11 10.31 -0.88
N GLU A 196 -3.00 9.56 -0.82
CA GLU A 196 -2.65 8.72 0.34
C GLU A 196 -2.47 9.55 1.61
N SER A 197 -1.65 10.62 1.53
CA SER A 197 -1.38 11.48 2.69
C SER A 197 -2.64 12.16 3.21
N ASN A 198 -3.49 12.67 2.32
CA ASN A 198 -4.73 13.32 2.70
C ASN A 198 -5.74 12.30 3.26
N PHE A 199 -5.89 11.16 2.61
CA PHE A 199 -6.83 10.14 3.06
C PHE A 199 -6.48 9.62 4.45
N VAL A 200 -5.21 9.26 4.67
CA VAL A 200 -4.77 8.73 5.98
C VAL A 200 -4.83 9.81 7.08
N LEU A 201 -4.46 11.05 6.78
CA LEU A 201 -4.62 12.15 7.76
C LEU A 201 -6.08 12.39 8.11
N GLY A 202 -6.97 12.36 7.10
CA GLY A 202 -8.42 12.41 7.31
C GLY A 202 -8.90 11.27 8.21
N LEU A 203 -8.44 10.03 7.97
CA LEU A 203 -8.76 8.88 8.81
C LEU A 203 -8.23 9.03 10.24
N CYS A 204 -7.02 9.58 10.43
CA CYS A 204 -6.49 9.84 11.77
C CYS A 204 -7.39 10.80 12.56
N TYR A 205 -7.82 11.89 11.93
CA TYR A 205 -8.77 12.81 12.55
C TYR A 205 -10.16 12.19 12.77
N TYR A 206 -10.66 11.42 11.80
CA TYR A 206 -11.95 10.72 11.93
C TYR A 206 -11.95 9.75 13.12
N ASN A 207 -10.90 8.92 13.24
CA ASN A 207 -10.78 7.92 14.32
C ASN A 207 -10.48 8.55 15.69
N THR A 208 -10.07 9.81 15.73
CA THR A 208 -9.94 10.61 16.97
C THR A 208 -11.14 11.52 17.20
N GLU A 209 -12.25 11.28 16.49
CA GLU A 209 -13.53 11.99 16.58
C GLU A 209 -13.43 13.50 16.31
N LYS A 210 -12.38 13.93 15.60
CA LYS A 210 -12.17 15.33 15.21
C LYS A 210 -12.71 15.58 13.79
N PHE A 211 -13.99 15.33 13.60
CA PHE A 211 -14.67 15.32 12.30
C PHE A 211 -14.51 16.64 11.52
N GLN A 212 -14.63 17.78 12.19
CA GLN A 212 -14.38 19.11 11.54
C GLN A 212 -12.95 19.23 10.96
N LEU A 213 -11.96 18.58 11.59
CA LEU A 213 -10.58 18.57 11.10
C LEU A 213 -10.34 17.48 10.05
N ALA A 214 -11.12 16.41 10.07
CA ALA A 214 -11.06 15.33 9.08
C ALA A 214 -11.58 15.79 7.71
N LEU A 215 -12.68 16.56 7.71
CA LEU A 215 -13.43 16.96 6.51
C LEU A 215 -12.56 17.50 5.36
N PRO A 216 -11.71 18.52 5.56
CA PRO A 216 -10.92 19.09 4.46
C PRO A 216 -9.96 18.06 3.82
N TYR A 217 -9.39 17.16 4.61
CA TYR A 217 -8.46 16.14 4.11
C TYR A 217 -9.19 15.01 3.39
N LEU A 218 -10.33 14.53 3.90
CA LEU A 218 -11.15 13.53 3.22
C LEU A 218 -11.71 14.07 1.89
N LYS A 219 -12.16 15.32 1.84
CA LYS A 219 -12.55 16.00 0.59
C LYS A 219 -11.38 16.06 -0.38
N ARG A 220 -10.22 16.54 0.08
CA ARG A 220 -9.02 16.66 -0.76
C ARG A 220 -8.60 15.29 -1.33
N ALA A 221 -8.70 14.22 -0.55
CA ALA A 221 -8.41 12.87 -1.03
C ALA A 221 -9.36 12.44 -2.17
N VAL A 222 -10.65 12.76 -2.05
CA VAL A 222 -11.63 12.48 -3.12
C VAL A 222 -11.32 13.32 -4.38
N ASP A 223 -11.00 14.60 -4.20
CA ASP A 223 -10.76 15.54 -5.30
C ASP A 223 -9.45 15.27 -6.07
N LEU A 224 -8.48 14.59 -5.42
CA LEU A 224 -7.19 14.24 -6.02
C LEU A 224 -7.24 13.01 -6.94
N LYS A 225 -8.39 12.36 -7.08
CA LYS A 225 -8.58 11.20 -7.95
C LYS A 225 -9.72 11.42 -8.93
N ASP A 226 -9.46 11.16 -10.21
CA ASP A 226 -10.50 11.16 -11.25
C ASP A 226 -11.56 10.11 -10.95
N ASP A 227 -11.11 8.91 -10.50
CA ASP A 227 -11.97 7.82 -10.02
C ASP A 227 -11.77 7.63 -8.50
N PRO A 228 -12.55 8.29 -7.64
CA PRO A 228 -12.45 8.14 -6.19
C PRO A 228 -12.72 6.69 -5.76
N THR A 229 -11.98 6.23 -4.75
CA THR A 229 -12.16 4.88 -4.24
C THR A 229 -13.41 4.76 -3.37
N MET A 230 -13.97 3.57 -3.29
CA MET A 230 -15.08 3.27 -2.36
C MET A 230 -14.77 3.76 -0.93
N ASN A 231 -13.55 3.48 -0.43
CA ASN A 231 -13.16 3.87 0.92
C ASN A 231 -13.14 5.39 1.12
N SER A 232 -12.60 6.17 0.16
CA SER A 232 -12.56 7.63 0.30
C SER A 232 -13.95 8.24 0.29
N LEU A 233 -14.85 7.77 -0.58
CA LEU A 233 -16.24 8.20 -0.61
C LEU A 233 -17.01 7.78 0.65
N TYR A 234 -16.80 6.56 1.12
CA TYR A 234 -17.42 6.06 2.33
C TYR A 234 -17.05 6.89 3.55
N PHE A 235 -15.75 7.08 3.81
CA PHE A 235 -15.31 7.84 4.98
C PHE A 235 -15.69 9.33 4.90
N LEU A 236 -15.71 9.93 3.70
CA LEU A 236 -16.23 11.29 3.52
C LEU A 236 -17.73 11.35 3.83
N GLY A 237 -18.52 10.38 3.37
CA GLY A 237 -19.94 10.27 3.67
C GLY A 237 -20.20 10.08 5.17
N MET A 238 -19.43 9.21 5.83
CA MET A 238 -19.52 8.98 7.27
C MET A 238 -19.09 10.20 8.10
N ASP A 239 -18.07 10.94 7.64
CA ASP A 239 -17.65 12.17 8.31
C ASP A 239 -18.78 13.25 8.27
N TYR A 240 -19.40 13.43 7.10
CA TYR A 240 -20.58 14.29 6.99
C TYR A 240 -21.75 13.82 7.89
N LYS A 241 -22.00 12.50 7.99
CA LYS A 241 -23.02 11.96 8.92
C LYS A 241 -22.70 12.33 10.35
N LYS A 242 -21.46 12.13 10.82
CA LYS A 242 -21.01 12.50 12.16
C LYS A 242 -21.12 14.00 12.43
N LEU A 243 -20.82 14.83 11.43
CA LEU A 243 -21.00 16.28 11.54
C LEU A 243 -22.48 16.68 11.64
N ALA A 244 -23.37 16.00 10.90
CA ALA A 244 -24.81 16.20 11.02
C ALA A 244 -25.32 15.84 12.42
N ASP A 245 -24.85 14.70 12.96
CA ASP A 245 -25.23 14.24 14.31
C ASP A 245 -24.73 15.20 15.40
N ALA A 246 -23.60 15.87 15.18
CA ALA A 246 -23.02 16.85 16.09
C ALA A 246 -23.67 18.26 16.02
N CYS A 247 -24.54 18.52 15.04
CA CYS A 247 -25.23 19.81 14.91
C CYS A 247 -26.19 20.06 16.06
N LYS A 248 -26.18 21.29 16.58
CA LYS A 248 -27.14 21.74 17.61
C LYS A 248 -28.52 22.04 17.00
N ALA A 249 -29.52 22.16 17.85
CA ALA A 249 -30.91 22.40 17.45
C ALA A 249 -31.11 23.71 16.63
N ASP A 250 -30.26 24.70 16.83
CA ASP A 250 -30.28 25.97 16.11
C ASP A 250 -29.56 25.91 14.73
N GLN A 251 -29.00 24.76 14.35
CA GLN A 251 -28.23 24.54 13.14
C GLN A 251 -28.94 23.60 12.15
N GLU A 252 -30.27 23.56 12.13
CA GLU A 252 -31.05 22.59 11.33
C GLU A 252 -30.72 22.66 9.82
N ALA A 253 -30.56 23.85 9.26
CA ALA A 253 -30.19 24.00 7.84
C ALA A 253 -28.82 23.35 7.53
N LYS A 254 -27.85 23.54 8.42
CA LYS A 254 -26.50 22.93 8.26
C LYS A 254 -26.52 21.43 8.46
N LYS A 255 -27.32 20.96 9.40
CA LYS A 255 -27.54 19.54 9.66
C LYS A 255 -28.11 18.85 8.43
N GLU A 256 -29.11 19.48 7.79
CA GLU A 256 -29.72 18.95 6.58
C GLU A 256 -28.76 18.94 5.39
N GLU A 257 -27.96 20.00 5.21
CA GLU A 257 -26.88 20.03 4.21
C GLU A 257 -25.89 18.86 4.42
N TYR A 258 -25.44 18.65 5.64
CA TYR A 258 -24.52 17.55 5.94
C TYR A 258 -25.14 16.17 5.68
N ARG A 259 -26.42 15.98 6.01
CA ARG A 259 -27.14 14.73 5.69
C ARG A 259 -27.21 14.48 4.18
N GLU A 260 -27.49 15.52 3.39
CA GLU A 260 -27.53 15.39 1.93
C GLU A 260 -26.16 15.01 1.35
N LEU A 261 -25.08 15.66 1.80
CA LEU A 261 -23.71 15.35 1.40
C LEU A 261 -23.29 13.94 1.83
N ALA A 262 -23.73 13.49 3.01
CA ALA A 262 -23.51 12.11 3.47
C ALA A 262 -24.18 11.11 2.52
N ILE A 263 -25.46 11.31 2.20
CA ILE A 263 -26.24 10.45 1.29
C ILE A 263 -25.57 10.41 -0.09
N GLN A 264 -25.21 11.57 -0.63
CA GLN A 264 -24.56 11.66 -1.94
C GLN A 264 -23.26 10.84 -2.00
N ASN A 265 -22.37 11.00 -1.02
CA ASN A 265 -21.09 10.31 -1.04
C ASN A 265 -21.25 8.79 -0.73
N LEU A 266 -22.18 8.42 0.13
CA LEU A 266 -22.46 7.00 0.39
C LEU A 266 -23.07 6.30 -0.83
N ASN A 267 -24.00 6.93 -1.57
CA ASN A 267 -24.52 6.38 -2.82
C ASN A 267 -23.41 6.19 -3.86
N ARG A 268 -22.55 7.20 -4.06
CA ARG A 268 -21.38 7.07 -4.94
C ARG A 268 -20.44 5.96 -4.50
N SER A 269 -20.28 5.74 -3.20
CA SER A 269 -19.43 4.66 -2.69
C SER A 269 -19.97 3.26 -3.00
N ILE A 270 -21.31 3.08 -3.06
CA ILE A 270 -21.95 1.82 -3.46
C ILE A 270 -21.68 1.52 -4.93
N GLU A 271 -21.75 2.53 -5.82
CA GLU A 271 -21.52 2.36 -7.25
C GLU A 271 -20.15 1.77 -7.58
N VAL A 272 -19.16 2.05 -6.73
CA VAL A 272 -17.78 1.56 -6.86
C VAL A 272 -17.40 0.49 -5.83
N ALA A 273 -18.38 -0.01 -5.06
CA ALA A 273 -18.12 -0.96 -3.97
C ALA A 273 -17.78 -2.36 -4.48
N TYR A 274 -16.64 -2.88 -4.06
CA TYR A 274 -16.21 -4.26 -4.20
C TYR A 274 -15.28 -4.60 -3.02
N PRO A 275 -15.49 -5.66 -2.25
CA PRO A 275 -16.50 -6.73 -2.38
C PRO A 275 -17.91 -6.36 -1.86
N ARG A 276 -18.90 -7.23 -2.12
CA ARG A 276 -20.34 -7.02 -1.84
C ARG A 276 -20.66 -6.74 -0.37
N GLU A 277 -19.91 -7.31 0.58
CA GLU A 277 -20.14 -7.10 2.02
C GLU A 277 -20.00 -5.63 2.41
N ARG A 278 -19.19 -4.86 1.69
CA ARG A 278 -19.06 -3.42 1.91
C ARG A 278 -20.34 -2.65 1.57
N ALA A 279 -21.06 -3.07 0.52
CA ALA A 279 -22.33 -2.49 0.14
C ALA A 279 -23.41 -2.68 1.22
N LEU A 280 -23.38 -3.80 1.95
CA LEU A 280 -24.27 -4.03 3.09
C LEU A 280 -24.16 -2.93 4.14
N TYR A 281 -22.93 -2.64 4.62
CA TYR A 281 -22.71 -1.59 5.62
C TYR A 281 -23.11 -0.20 5.14
N ILE A 282 -22.82 0.12 3.87
CA ILE A 282 -23.16 1.41 3.28
C ILE A 282 -24.68 1.59 3.22
N ASN A 283 -25.41 0.55 2.79
CA ASN A 283 -26.88 0.58 2.75
C ASN A 283 -27.52 0.70 4.14
N GLN A 284 -26.92 0.10 5.18
CA GLN A 284 -27.36 0.30 6.56
C GLN A 284 -27.23 1.78 6.97
N GLN A 285 -26.11 2.43 6.67
CA GLN A 285 -25.92 3.85 6.98
C GLN A 285 -26.87 4.75 6.19
N LEU A 286 -27.13 4.41 4.91
CA LEU A 286 -28.12 5.11 4.08
C LEU A 286 -29.54 4.97 4.65
N ALA A 287 -29.92 3.78 5.11
CA ALA A 287 -31.23 3.56 5.69
C ALA A 287 -31.46 4.45 6.92
N GLU A 288 -30.47 4.57 7.82
CA GLU A 288 -30.53 5.47 8.96
C GLU A 288 -30.65 6.94 8.56
N LEU A 289 -29.83 7.40 7.61
CA LEU A 289 -29.89 8.78 7.12
C LEU A 289 -31.23 9.12 6.45
N TYR A 290 -31.78 8.22 5.64
CA TYR A 290 -33.10 8.41 5.05
C TYR A 290 -34.21 8.39 6.10
N TYR A 291 -34.12 7.53 7.12
CA TYR A 291 -35.04 7.52 8.25
C TYR A 291 -35.03 8.87 8.99
N ASP A 292 -33.84 9.38 9.31
CA ASP A 292 -33.67 10.67 10.01
C ASP A 292 -34.20 11.86 9.21
N LYS A 293 -34.20 11.76 7.86
CA LYS A 293 -34.80 12.74 6.96
C LYS A 293 -36.32 12.56 6.76
N GLY A 294 -36.95 11.57 7.40
CA GLY A 294 -38.35 11.21 7.18
C GLY A 294 -38.63 10.63 5.77
N LYS A 295 -37.58 10.25 4.99
CA LYS A 295 -37.72 9.63 3.67
C LYS A 295 -37.86 8.10 3.83
N PHE A 296 -38.98 7.66 4.41
CA PHE A 296 -39.18 6.27 4.82
C PHE A 296 -39.16 5.27 3.66
N GLY A 297 -39.71 5.63 2.50
CA GLY A 297 -39.64 4.77 1.31
C GLY A 297 -38.20 4.50 0.85
N ASN A 298 -37.33 5.54 0.89
CA ASN A 298 -35.92 5.39 0.58
C ASN A 298 -35.18 4.55 1.65
N ALA A 299 -35.54 4.72 2.94
CA ALA A 299 -35.00 3.91 4.02
C ALA A 299 -35.38 2.43 3.85
N GLY A 300 -36.63 2.14 3.48
CA GLY A 300 -37.13 0.81 3.16
C GLY A 300 -36.38 0.18 1.98
N HIS A 301 -36.11 0.97 0.93
CA HIS A 301 -35.34 0.52 -0.21
C HIS A 301 -33.89 0.18 0.20
N ALA A 302 -33.24 1.02 0.98
CA ALA A 302 -31.88 0.75 1.47
C ALA A 302 -31.81 -0.53 2.32
N PHE A 303 -32.78 -0.79 3.21
CA PHE A 303 -32.88 -2.07 3.92
C PHE A 303 -33.15 -3.27 2.99
N ALA A 304 -33.93 -3.06 1.91
CA ALA A 304 -34.13 -4.10 0.90
C ALA A 304 -32.83 -4.42 0.16
N GLN A 305 -32.01 -3.41 -0.15
CA GLN A 305 -30.67 -3.62 -0.72
C GLN A 305 -29.74 -4.38 0.25
N CYS A 306 -29.87 -4.16 1.56
CA CYS A 306 -29.13 -4.97 2.54
C CYS A 306 -29.41 -6.46 2.39
N ILE A 307 -30.66 -6.85 2.06
CA ILE A 307 -31.04 -8.25 1.83
C ILE A 307 -30.27 -8.85 0.65
N GLU A 308 -30.09 -8.07 -0.43
CA GLU A 308 -29.35 -8.52 -1.62
C GLU A 308 -27.87 -8.78 -1.33
N TYR A 309 -27.29 -7.99 -0.43
CA TYR A 309 -25.85 -8.05 -0.12
C TYR A 309 -25.51 -8.88 1.13
N ASP A 310 -26.52 -9.41 1.84
CA ASP A 310 -26.36 -10.19 3.08
C ASP A 310 -26.46 -11.69 2.80
N ASP A 311 -25.32 -12.35 2.65
CA ASP A 311 -25.24 -13.80 2.44
C ASP A 311 -25.78 -14.61 3.65
N SER A 312 -25.89 -14.01 4.83
CA SER A 312 -26.45 -14.65 6.01
C SER A 312 -27.97 -14.78 5.98
N ASP A 313 -28.63 -14.09 5.05
CA ASP A 313 -30.09 -14.03 4.91
C ASP A 313 -30.77 -13.67 6.23
N ASN A 314 -30.25 -12.61 6.88
CA ASN A 314 -30.69 -12.18 8.20
C ASN A 314 -32.17 -11.73 8.20
N PRO A 315 -33.07 -12.40 8.96
CA PRO A 315 -34.48 -12.05 9.01
C PRO A 315 -34.77 -10.59 9.44
N LEU A 316 -33.89 -9.97 10.21
CA LEU A 316 -34.08 -8.59 10.67
C LEU A 316 -34.05 -7.56 9.54
N ASN A 317 -33.31 -7.82 8.45
CA ASN A 317 -33.30 -6.93 7.30
C ASN A 317 -34.70 -6.84 6.64
N TYR A 318 -35.41 -7.97 6.54
CA TYR A 318 -36.79 -7.99 6.03
C TYR A 318 -37.76 -7.27 6.98
N TYR A 319 -37.59 -7.45 8.28
CA TYR A 319 -38.40 -6.76 9.27
C TYR A 319 -38.20 -5.24 9.23
N ASN A 320 -36.94 -4.79 9.18
CA ASN A 320 -36.59 -3.38 9.12
C ASN A 320 -37.11 -2.72 7.84
N ALA A 321 -36.94 -3.36 6.67
CA ALA A 321 -37.53 -2.88 5.43
C ALA A 321 -39.05 -2.71 5.54
N ALA A 322 -39.73 -3.71 6.10
CA ALA A 322 -41.17 -3.66 6.30
C ALA A 322 -41.62 -2.50 7.20
N GLN A 323 -40.92 -2.26 8.34
CA GLN A 323 -41.26 -1.15 9.22
C GLN A 323 -41.11 0.21 8.51
N MET A 324 -40.13 0.36 7.65
CA MET A 324 -39.96 1.58 6.87
C MET A 324 -41.08 1.77 5.84
N TYR A 325 -41.48 0.70 5.13
CA TYR A 325 -42.59 0.78 4.19
C TYR A 325 -43.95 1.02 4.91
N ILE A 326 -44.12 0.55 6.16
CA ILE A 326 -45.29 0.93 6.98
C ILE A 326 -45.27 2.43 7.24
N ALA A 327 -44.12 2.98 7.63
CA ALA A 327 -43.99 4.42 7.90
C ALA A 327 -44.18 5.27 6.64
N ASP A 328 -43.86 4.73 5.47
CA ASP A 328 -44.04 5.39 4.16
C ASP A 328 -45.49 5.27 3.62
N GLY A 329 -46.30 4.37 4.20
CA GLY A 329 -47.66 4.08 3.73
C GLY A 329 -47.73 3.10 2.56
N ASP A 330 -46.61 2.44 2.17
CA ASP A 330 -46.59 1.40 1.14
C ASP A 330 -46.97 0.05 1.74
N GLU A 331 -48.30 -0.16 1.93
CA GLU A 331 -48.84 -1.38 2.55
C GLU A 331 -48.49 -2.65 1.75
N LEU A 332 -48.38 -2.56 0.44
CA LEU A 332 -48.05 -3.72 -0.40
C LEU A 332 -46.65 -4.25 -0.12
N LYS A 333 -45.67 -3.36 -0.14
CA LYS A 333 -44.29 -3.77 0.17
C LYS A 333 -44.17 -4.14 1.64
N ALA A 334 -44.79 -3.39 2.56
CA ALA A 334 -44.78 -3.68 3.99
C ALA A 334 -45.28 -5.13 4.24
N ARG A 335 -46.44 -5.48 3.69
CA ARG A 335 -47.03 -6.84 3.80
C ARG A 335 -46.11 -7.91 3.23
N LEU A 336 -45.55 -7.69 2.03
CA LEU A 336 -44.62 -8.62 1.40
C LEU A 336 -43.38 -8.88 2.32
N TYR A 337 -42.73 -7.87 2.79
CA TYR A 337 -41.55 -8.03 3.61
C TYR A 337 -41.84 -8.62 4.99
N LEU A 338 -43.02 -8.33 5.61
CA LEU A 338 -43.45 -8.98 6.84
C LEU A 338 -43.72 -10.48 6.64
N GLN A 339 -44.33 -10.88 5.52
CA GLN A 339 -44.55 -12.28 5.20
C GLN A 339 -43.23 -13.03 5.04
N ILE A 340 -42.25 -12.45 4.31
CA ILE A 340 -40.94 -13.06 4.14
C ILE A 340 -40.21 -13.12 5.50
N PHE A 341 -40.28 -12.06 6.32
CA PHE A 341 -39.76 -12.08 7.68
C PHE A 341 -40.29 -13.26 8.49
N LEU A 342 -41.62 -13.48 8.49
CA LEU A 342 -42.24 -14.57 9.23
C LEU A 342 -41.80 -15.95 8.73
N GLN A 343 -41.55 -16.12 7.42
CA GLN A 343 -41.00 -17.36 6.84
C GLN A 343 -39.56 -17.60 7.31
N LYS A 344 -38.78 -16.55 7.47
CA LYS A 344 -37.35 -16.61 7.85
C LYS A 344 -37.11 -16.52 9.38
N ALA A 345 -38.09 -16.06 10.14
CA ALA A 345 -38.02 -15.93 11.60
C ALA A 345 -37.59 -17.22 12.34
N PRO A 346 -37.86 -18.45 11.85
CA PRO A 346 -37.33 -19.67 12.47
C PRO A 346 -35.79 -19.69 12.56
N LYS A 347 -35.06 -19.00 11.67
CA LYS A 347 -33.59 -18.88 11.71
C LYS A 347 -33.09 -18.00 12.87
N MET A 348 -33.96 -17.17 13.46
CA MET A 348 -33.56 -16.31 14.59
C MET A 348 -33.35 -17.17 15.84
N LYS A 349 -32.41 -16.71 16.68
CA LYS A 349 -32.20 -17.30 18.01
C LYS A 349 -33.50 -17.23 18.84
N GLU A 350 -33.86 -18.34 19.47
CA GLU A 350 -35.01 -18.39 20.35
C GLU A 350 -34.87 -17.39 21.52
N GLY A 351 -35.95 -16.64 21.79
CA GLY A 351 -35.96 -15.65 22.87
C GLY A 351 -37.09 -14.64 22.78
N LYS A 352 -37.15 -13.75 23.77
CA LYS A 352 -38.19 -12.73 23.89
C LYS A 352 -38.28 -11.83 22.65
N GLU A 353 -37.16 -11.52 22.02
CA GLU A 353 -37.11 -10.65 20.84
C GLU A 353 -37.80 -11.30 19.63
N LYS A 354 -37.46 -12.55 19.30
CA LYS A 354 -38.11 -13.32 18.23
C LYS A 354 -39.62 -13.36 18.43
N THR A 355 -40.05 -13.70 19.66
CA THR A 355 -41.50 -13.77 20.00
C THR A 355 -42.17 -12.42 19.80
N ARG A 356 -41.59 -11.34 20.31
CA ARG A 356 -42.09 -9.98 20.17
C ARG A 356 -42.25 -9.53 18.71
N LEU A 357 -41.19 -9.71 17.91
CA LEU A 357 -41.18 -9.26 16.52
C LEU A 357 -42.14 -10.08 15.65
N THR A 358 -42.23 -11.41 15.86
CA THR A 358 -43.16 -12.27 15.11
C THR A 358 -44.63 -11.98 15.48
N SER A 359 -44.96 -11.71 16.76
CA SER A 359 -46.32 -11.30 17.14
C SER A 359 -46.69 -9.97 16.51
N LYS A 360 -45.82 -8.97 16.61
CA LYS A 360 -46.05 -7.65 16.02
C LYS A 360 -46.23 -7.72 14.49
N ALA A 361 -45.42 -8.50 13.81
CA ALA A 361 -45.54 -8.69 12.36
C ALA A 361 -46.89 -9.29 11.96
N LYS A 362 -47.38 -10.31 12.70
CA LYS A 362 -48.71 -10.94 12.47
C LYS A 362 -49.84 -9.95 12.69
N GLU A 363 -49.75 -9.12 13.73
CA GLU A 363 -50.74 -8.07 14.01
C GLU A 363 -50.80 -7.01 12.94
N GLN A 364 -49.61 -6.54 12.47
CA GLN A 364 -49.51 -5.55 11.42
C GLN A 364 -50.08 -6.06 10.09
N ILE A 365 -49.82 -7.34 9.71
CA ILE A 365 -50.41 -7.95 8.50
C ILE A 365 -51.94 -8.04 8.56
N LYS A 366 -52.52 -8.25 9.77
CA LYS A 366 -53.98 -8.29 9.95
C LYS A 366 -54.61 -6.89 9.85
N ALA A 367 -53.85 -5.86 10.22
CA ALA A 367 -54.34 -4.48 10.23
C ALA A 367 -54.30 -3.79 8.88
N MET A 368 -53.47 -4.28 7.91
CA MET A 368 -53.37 -3.89 6.52
C MET A 368 -54.37 -4.71 5.65
#